data_786a35e42c603b89f52b1274ebd7cc79
#
_entry.id   786a35e42c603b89f52b1274ebd7cc79
#
_cell.length_a   1.000
_cell.length_b   1.000
_cell.length_c   1.000
_cell.angle_alpha   90.00
_cell.angle_beta   90.00
_cell.angle_gamma   90.00
#
_symmetry.space_group_name_H-M   'P 1'
#
loop_
_entity.id
_entity.type
_entity.pdbx_description
1 polymer ?
#
loop_
_entity_poly.entity_id
_entity_poly.type
_entity_poly.pdbx_seq_one_letter_code
_entity_poly.pdbx_strand_id
1 'polypeptide(L)'
;EHAVLHLLYARFYTKFLKDIGVVDFDELYLHLFNQGMITKDGAKMSKSKGNVVSPDELVEKYGCDSLRLYELFVGPPEIDSEWDDSGIDGTFRYLNKVWKFIYEYKDKIVEPSDEMVKLRHKMVYEITSRLEALTLNTVVSGFMEFTNKIIAEAKNMGGVDRDTLETMIILLSPFTPHICEELWQILGHQESVFKNSWCSYDEEKMKDSRVEIALQINGKVKGSLAINVDTNKDEVL
;
A
#
# COMPACT_ATOMS: atom_id res chain seq x y z
N GLU A 1 -23.54 -1.50 16.25
CA GLU A 1 -24.03 -1.47 14.86
C GLU A 1 -23.72 -2.79 14.15
N HIS A 2 -22.46 -3.20 14.04
CA HIS A 2 -22.06 -4.38 13.29
C HIS A 2 -22.58 -5.70 13.90
N ALA A 3 -22.64 -5.81 15.21
CA ALA A 3 -23.21 -6.99 15.87
C ALA A 3 -24.68 -7.22 15.51
N VAL A 4 -25.47 -6.15 15.35
CA VAL A 4 -26.90 -6.24 15.01
C VAL A 4 -27.09 -6.28 13.49
N LEU A 5 -26.57 -5.30 12.75
CA LEU A 5 -26.83 -5.17 11.33
C LEU A 5 -26.15 -6.28 10.50
N HIS A 6 -24.88 -6.54 10.69
CA HIS A 6 -24.15 -7.52 9.91
C HIS A 6 -24.18 -8.92 10.48
N LEU A 7 -23.93 -9.09 11.78
CA LEU A 7 -23.85 -10.43 12.35
C LEU A 7 -25.25 -11.01 12.59
N LEU A 8 -26.17 -10.26 13.15
CA LEU A 8 -27.50 -10.80 13.45
C LEU A 8 -28.40 -10.82 12.21
N TYR A 9 -28.62 -9.66 11.59
CA TYR A 9 -29.60 -9.56 10.50
C TYR A 9 -29.12 -10.24 9.22
N ALA A 10 -27.89 -10.02 8.77
CA ALA A 10 -27.37 -10.63 7.57
C ALA A 10 -27.34 -12.17 7.67
N ARG A 11 -26.88 -12.71 8.82
CA ARG A 11 -26.84 -14.15 9.05
C ARG A 11 -28.25 -14.74 9.14
N PHE A 12 -29.17 -14.09 9.86
CA PHE A 12 -30.56 -14.54 9.94
C PHE A 12 -31.22 -14.57 8.56
N TYR A 13 -31.03 -13.51 7.76
CA TYR A 13 -31.59 -13.44 6.42
C TYR A 13 -31.00 -14.51 5.50
N THR A 14 -29.72 -14.79 5.59
CA THR A 14 -29.05 -15.88 4.83
C THR A 14 -29.65 -17.26 5.18
N LYS A 15 -29.85 -17.52 6.47
CA LYS A 15 -30.50 -18.78 6.91
C LYS A 15 -31.95 -18.90 6.39
N PHE A 16 -32.70 -17.82 6.42
CA PHE A 16 -34.04 -17.80 5.86
C PHE A 16 -34.03 -18.09 4.34
N LEU A 17 -33.11 -17.46 3.59
CA LEU A 17 -32.97 -17.72 2.15
C LEU A 17 -32.59 -19.18 1.85
N LYS A 18 -31.78 -19.79 2.71
CA LYS A 18 -31.49 -21.22 2.61
C LYS A 18 -32.73 -22.09 2.86
N ASP A 19 -33.49 -21.77 3.91
CA ASP A 19 -34.71 -22.54 4.27
C ASP A 19 -35.74 -22.56 3.13
N ILE A 20 -35.83 -21.45 2.38
CA ILE A 20 -36.75 -21.37 1.20
C ILE A 20 -36.09 -21.79 -0.13
N GLY A 21 -34.85 -22.31 -0.10
CA GLY A 21 -34.15 -22.88 -1.25
C GLY A 21 -33.60 -21.86 -2.27
N VAL A 22 -33.39 -20.61 -1.87
CA VAL A 22 -32.84 -19.56 -2.75
C VAL A 22 -31.31 -19.63 -2.79
N VAL A 23 -30.66 -20.02 -1.67
CA VAL A 23 -29.22 -20.25 -1.59
C VAL A 23 -28.94 -21.62 -1.00
N ASP A 24 -27.74 -22.18 -1.21
CA ASP A 24 -27.34 -23.52 -0.76
C ASP A 24 -26.46 -23.49 0.50
N PHE A 25 -26.05 -22.30 0.95
CA PHE A 25 -25.21 -22.10 2.16
C PHE A 25 -26.03 -21.42 3.28
N ASP A 26 -25.59 -21.59 4.53
CA ASP A 26 -26.25 -21.05 5.73
C ASP A 26 -25.42 -20.02 6.51
N GLU A 27 -24.16 -19.86 6.13
CA GLU A 27 -23.28 -18.80 6.66
C GLU A 27 -22.73 -17.95 5.52
N LEU A 28 -22.96 -16.64 5.63
CA LEU A 28 -22.50 -15.67 4.65
C LEU A 28 -21.01 -15.34 4.81
N TYR A 29 -20.53 -15.33 6.05
CA TYR A 29 -19.18 -14.90 6.40
C TYR A 29 -18.36 -16.08 6.93
N LEU A 30 -17.21 -16.33 6.28
CA LEU A 30 -16.27 -17.37 6.69
C LEU A 30 -15.24 -16.87 7.73
N HIS A 31 -15.05 -15.55 7.79
CA HIS A 31 -14.11 -14.92 8.70
C HIS A 31 -14.69 -13.63 9.27
N LEU A 32 -14.48 -13.40 10.56
CA LEU A 32 -14.86 -12.18 11.26
C LEU A 32 -13.60 -11.40 11.64
N PHE A 33 -13.48 -10.19 11.12
CA PHE A 33 -12.44 -9.23 11.49
C PHE A 33 -13.13 -8.02 12.14
N ASN A 34 -12.89 -7.81 13.44
CA ASN A 34 -13.46 -6.68 14.16
C ASN A 34 -12.48 -5.50 14.13
N GLN A 35 -12.97 -4.35 13.69
CA GLN A 35 -12.23 -3.10 13.78
C GLN A 35 -12.31 -2.48 15.17
N GLY A 36 -11.27 -1.70 15.51
CA GLY A 36 -11.26 -0.80 16.66
C GLY A 36 -12.12 0.45 16.43
N MET A 37 -12.13 1.32 17.42
CA MET A 37 -12.85 2.59 17.39
C MET A 37 -11.88 3.74 17.11
N ILE A 38 -12.26 4.64 16.20
CA ILE A 38 -11.56 5.92 16.06
C ILE A 38 -12.19 6.91 17.03
N THR A 39 -11.39 7.38 17.97
CA THR A 39 -11.77 8.37 18.99
C THR A 39 -11.26 9.76 18.60
N LYS A 40 -11.83 10.80 19.22
CA LYS A 40 -11.33 12.16 19.16
C LYS A 40 -11.46 12.83 20.53
N ASP A 41 -10.40 13.49 20.96
CA ASP A 41 -10.30 14.11 22.29
C ASP A 41 -10.50 13.07 23.40
N GLY A 42 -9.92 11.88 23.25
CA GLY A 42 -9.97 10.78 24.20
C GLY A 42 -11.35 10.13 24.35
N ALA A 43 -12.28 10.38 23.43
CA ALA A 43 -13.64 9.86 23.53
C ALA A 43 -14.20 9.40 22.18
N LYS A 44 -15.17 8.47 22.23
CA LYS A 44 -15.98 8.11 21.06
C LYS A 44 -16.63 9.36 20.46
N MET A 45 -16.50 9.54 19.15
CA MET A 45 -17.13 10.63 18.43
C MET A 45 -18.64 10.59 18.57
N SER A 46 -19.24 11.73 18.93
CA SER A 46 -20.70 11.89 18.94
C SER A 46 -21.10 13.34 18.71
N LYS A 47 -22.25 13.53 18.05
CA LYS A 47 -22.81 14.88 17.82
C LYS A 47 -23.07 15.64 19.12
N SER A 48 -23.49 14.94 20.18
CA SER A 48 -23.77 15.54 21.48
C SER A 48 -22.54 16.06 22.23
N LYS A 49 -21.34 15.49 21.89
CA LYS A 49 -20.05 15.91 22.46
C LYS A 49 -19.34 16.97 21.60
N GLY A 50 -19.81 17.19 20.38
CA GLY A 50 -19.19 18.14 19.46
C GLY A 50 -17.81 17.73 18.93
N ASN A 51 -17.41 16.46 19.13
CA ASN A 51 -16.11 15.93 18.72
C ASN A 51 -16.17 15.09 17.43
N VAL A 52 -17.17 15.33 16.58
CA VAL A 52 -17.32 14.65 15.29
C VAL A 52 -16.40 15.29 14.25
N VAL A 53 -15.70 14.47 13.49
CA VAL A 53 -14.96 14.90 12.28
C VAL A 53 -15.89 14.74 11.09
N SER A 54 -16.13 15.83 10.35
CA SER A 54 -16.91 15.77 9.10
C SER A 54 -16.01 15.38 7.95
N PRO A 55 -16.31 14.29 7.23
CA PRO A 55 -15.55 13.93 6.02
C PRO A 55 -15.69 15.00 4.92
N ASP A 56 -16.80 15.74 4.84
CA ASP A 56 -17.05 16.71 3.78
C ASP A 56 -16.00 17.83 3.77
N GLU A 57 -15.66 18.39 4.95
CA GLU A 57 -14.65 19.44 5.07
C GLU A 57 -13.25 18.92 4.70
N LEU A 58 -12.95 17.68 5.05
CA LEU A 58 -11.66 17.05 4.73
C LEU A 58 -11.54 16.72 3.25
N VAL A 59 -12.62 16.23 2.64
CA VAL A 59 -12.68 15.95 1.20
C VAL A 59 -12.54 17.25 0.38
N GLU A 60 -13.19 18.32 0.81
CA GLU A 60 -13.06 19.63 0.14
C GLU A 60 -11.61 20.16 0.21
N LYS A 61 -10.94 19.99 1.35
CA LYS A 61 -9.60 20.53 1.59
C LYS A 61 -8.48 19.63 1.01
N TYR A 62 -8.58 18.32 1.16
CA TYR A 62 -7.49 17.38 0.88
C TYR A 62 -7.80 16.39 -0.25
N GLY A 63 -9.05 16.30 -0.69
CA GLY A 63 -9.52 15.28 -1.61
C GLY A 63 -9.87 13.95 -0.92
N CYS A 64 -10.78 13.22 -1.55
CA CYS A 64 -11.28 11.94 -1.01
C CYS A 64 -10.17 10.90 -0.82
N ASP A 65 -9.24 10.80 -1.77
CA ASP A 65 -8.16 9.79 -1.71
C ASP A 65 -7.20 10.01 -0.53
N SER A 66 -6.95 11.27 -0.16
CA SER A 66 -6.12 11.58 1.02
C SER A 66 -6.78 11.14 2.31
N LEU A 67 -8.09 11.37 2.44
CA LEU A 67 -8.88 10.92 3.57
C LEU A 67 -8.92 9.40 3.66
N ARG A 68 -9.26 8.71 2.56
CA ARG A 68 -9.28 7.24 2.49
C ARG A 68 -7.94 6.63 2.92
N LEU A 69 -6.84 7.17 2.37
CA LEU A 69 -5.50 6.67 2.70
C LEU A 69 -5.14 6.94 4.17
N TYR A 70 -5.57 8.08 4.73
CA TYR A 70 -5.33 8.42 6.12
C TYR A 70 -6.10 7.52 7.09
N GLU A 71 -7.38 7.24 6.81
CA GLU A 71 -8.19 6.30 7.63
C GLU A 71 -7.54 4.92 7.76
N LEU A 72 -6.89 4.44 6.70
CA LEU A 72 -6.16 3.18 6.70
C LEU A 72 -4.78 3.27 7.37
N PHE A 73 -4.23 4.48 7.46
CA PHE A 73 -2.88 4.72 8.00
C PHE A 73 -2.87 5.03 9.51
N VAL A 74 -3.98 5.49 10.07
CA VAL A 74 -4.05 6.03 11.44
C VAL A 74 -3.61 5.03 12.52
N GLY A 75 -3.78 3.72 12.28
CA GLY A 75 -3.38 2.66 13.20
C GLY A 75 -3.72 1.27 12.68
N PRO A 76 -3.34 0.22 13.42
CA PRO A 76 -3.82 -1.13 13.14
C PRO A 76 -5.35 -1.15 13.22
N PRO A 77 -6.04 -1.74 12.21
CA PRO A 77 -7.50 -1.62 12.11
C PRO A 77 -8.26 -2.28 13.26
N GLU A 78 -7.67 -3.25 13.97
CA GLU A 78 -8.26 -3.95 15.11
C GLU A 78 -8.11 -3.22 16.45
N ILE A 79 -7.31 -2.15 16.51
CA ILE A 79 -7.01 -1.40 17.74
C ILE A 79 -7.65 -0.03 17.68
N ASP A 80 -8.14 0.44 18.84
CA ASP A 80 -8.65 1.81 18.97
C ASP A 80 -7.54 2.82 18.68
N SER A 81 -7.86 3.84 17.88
CA SER A 81 -6.92 4.88 17.47
C SER A 81 -7.51 6.27 17.70
N GLU A 82 -6.63 7.22 17.98
CA GLU A 82 -7.02 8.62 18.15
C GLU A 82 -6.92 9.37 16.81
N TRP A 83 -7.96 10.11 16.47
CA TRP A 83 -7.96 10.96 15.29
C TRP A 83 -7.05 12.17 15.50
N ASP A 84 -6.09 12.37 14.62
CA ASP A 84 -5.23 13.55 14.57
C ASP A 84 -5.50 14.34 13.28
N ASP A 85 -6.00 15.56 13.43
CA ASP A 85 -6.33 16.45 12.31
C ASP A 85 -5.10 16.79 11.44
N SER A 86 -3.88 16.68 11.97
CA SER A 86 -2.64 16.93 11.24
C SER A 86 -2.13 15.73 10.44
N GLY A 87 -2.56 14.52 10.77
CA GLY A 87 -2.08 13.29 10.16
C GLY A 87 -2.41 13.16 8.66
N ILE A 88 -3.55 13.72 8.24
CA ILE A 88 -3.97 13.72 6.84
C ILE A 88 -3.03 14.52 5.92
N ASP A 89 -2.32 15.53 6.45
CA ASP A 89 -1.32 16.27 5.68
C ASP A 89 -0.20 15.37 5.14
N GLY A 90 0.13 14.30 5.89
CA GLY A 90 1.13 13.31 5.49
C GLY A 90 0.71 12.54 4.24
N THR A 91 -0.52 12.03 4.22
CA THR A 91 -1.06 11.29 3.08
C THR A 91 -1.31 12.19 1.87
N PHE A 92 -1.78 13.41 2.08
CA PHE A 92 -1.92 14.41 1.02
C PHE A 92 -0.58 14.72 0.35
N ARG A 93 0.48 15.00 1.13
CA ARG A 93 1.83 15.23 0.58
C ARG A 93 2.37 14.01 -0.16
N TYR A 94 2.07 12.81 0.35
CA TYR A 94 2.48 11.58 -0.32
C TYR A 94 1.81 11.43 -1.69
N LEU A 95 0.48 11.62 -1.79
CA LEU A 95 -0.23 11.53 -3.06
C LEU A 95 0.24 12.59 -4.08
N ASN A 96 0.49 13.82 -3.64
CA ASN A 96 1.12 14.84 -4.48
C ASN A 96 2.51 14.42 -4.98
N LYS A 97 3.30 13.71 -4.15
CA LYS A 97 4.59 13.17 -4.55
C LYS A 97 4.46 12.08 -5.62
N VAL A 98 3.50 11.15 -5.45
CA VAL A 98 3.20 10.11 -6.45
C VAL A 98 2.77 10.74 -7.77
N TRP A 99 1.82 11.67 -7.71
CA TRP A 99 1.37 12.42 -8.89
C TRP A 99 2.52 13.05 -9.64
N LYS A 100 3.31 13.86 -8.92
CA LYS A 100 4.45 14.57 -9.50
C LYS A 100 5.44 13.60 -10.14
N PHE A 101 5.79 12.52 -9.46
CA PHE A 101 6.72 11.53 -9.96
C PHE A 101 6.23 10.91 -11.27
N ILE A 102 5.01 10.36 -11.29
CA ILE A 102 4.48 9.70 -12.49
C ILE A 102 4.34 10.68 -13.64
N TYR A 103 3.84 11.89 -13.38
CA TYR A 103 3.68 12.93 -14.40
C TYR A 103 5.02 13.39 -15.00
N GLU A 104 6.07 13.53 -14.20
CA GLU A 104 7.41 13.92 -14.67
C GLU A 104 8.12 12.81 -15.45
N TYR A 105 7.82 11.54 -15.13
CA TYR A 105 8.53 10.40 -15.71
C TYR A 105 7.77 9.65 -16.80
N LYS A 106 6.49 9.93 -17.04
CA LYS A 106 5.66 9.27 -18.05
C LYS A 106 6.26 9.23 -19.46
N ASP A 107 7.06 10.22 -19.82
CA ASP A 107 7.73 10.36 -21.12
C ASP A 107 9.24 10.04 -21.06
N LYS A 108 9.76 9.65 -19.89
CA LYS A 108 11.16 9.27 -19.65
C LYS A 108 11.28 7.76 -19.43
N ILE A 109 10.76 6.99 -20.39
CA ILE A 109 10.77 5.53 -20.31
C ILE A 109 12.13 4.99 -20.72
N VAL A 110 12.72 4.16 -19.86
CA VAL A 110 14.02 3.49 -20.06
C VAL A 110 13.91 2.01 -19.69
N GLU A 111 14.87 1.20 -20.12
CA GLU A 111 14.97 -0.18 -19.64
C GLU A 111 15.27 -0.20 -18.15
N PRO A 112 14.64 -1.09 -17.37
CA PRO A 112 14.83 -1.14 -15.94
C PRO A 112 16.23 -1.64 -15.58
N SER A 113 16.83 -1.07 -14.52
CA SER A 113 17.99 -1.68 -13.87
C SER A 113 17.57 -2.93 -13.09
N ASP A 114 18.53 -3.81 -12.78
CA ASP A 114 18.29 -4.98 -11.91
C ASP A 114 17.72 -4.55 -10.55
N GLU A 115 18.19 -3.40 -10.01
CA GLU A 115 17.68 -2.84 -8.76
C GLU A 115 16.22 -2.37 -8.90
N MET A 116 15.84 -1.74 -10.02
CA MET A 116 14.44 -1.35 -10.26
C MET A 116 13.53 -2.57 -10.38
N VAL A 117 13.95 -3.60 -11.10
CA VAL A 117 13.20 -4.87 -11.20
C VAL A 117 13.01 -5.48 -9.81
N LYS A 118 14.08 -5.55 -9.01
CA LYS A 118 14.05 -6.06 -7.64
C LYS A 118 13.10 -5.25 -6.75
N LEU A 119 13.18 -3.92 -6.78
CA LEU A 119 12.29 -3.04 -6.01
C LEU A 119 10.82 -3.25 -6.38
N ARG A 120 10.51 -3.37 -7.67
CA ARG A 120 9.15 -3.63 -8.15
C ARG A 120 8.61 -4.95 -7.60
N HIS A 121 9.34 -6.06 -7.74
CA HIS A 121 8.91 -7.37 -7.24
C HIS A 121 8.79 -7.40 -5.71
N LYS A 122 9.76 -6.82 -4.98
CA LYS A 122 9.68 -6.67 -3.51
C LYS A 122 8.46 -5.85 -3.09
N MET A 123 8.15 -4.76 -3.80
CA MET A 123 6.96 -3.95 -3.52
C MET A 123 5.68 -4.79 -3.67
N VAL A 124 5.51 -5.52 -4.77
CA VAL A 124 4.33 -6.38 -4.97
C VAL A 124 4.21 -7.40 -3.85
N TYR A 125 5.29 -8.12 -3.53
CA TYR A 125 5.32 -9.12 -2.47
C TYR A 125 4.93 -8.55 -1.11
N GLU A 126 5.60 -7.47 -0.66
CA GLU A 126 5.37 -6.91 0.66
C GLU A 126 3.98 -6.27 0.80
N ILE A 127 3.51 -5.54 -0.21
CA ILE A 127 2.17 -4.94 -0.21
C ILE A 127 1.11 -6.03 -0.18
N THR A 128 1.23 -7.08 -1.00
CA THR A 128 0.29 -8.19 -1.03
C THR A 128 0.26 -8.91 0.33
N SER A 129 1.43 -9.27 0.88
CA SER A 129 1.52 -9.98 2.16
C SER A 129 0.91 -9.18 3.32
N ARG A 130 1.18 -7.87 3.38
CA ARG A 130 0.61 -6.98 4.40
C ARG A 130 -0.90 -6.80 4.22
N LEU A 131 -1.38 -6.76 2.97
CA LEU A 131 -2.80 -6.66 2.65
C LEU A 131 -3.56 -7.93 3.07
N GLU A 132 -3.02 -9.11 2.74
CA GLU A 132 -3.58 -10.40 3.16
C GLU A 132 -3.61 -10.57 4.68
N ALA A 133 -2.60 -10.03 5.38
CA ALA A 133 -2.54 -9.99 6.83
C ALA A 133 -3.44 -8.89 7.46
N LEU A 134 -4.14 -8.08 6.65
CA LEU A 134 -4.96 -6.94 7.07
C LEU A 134 -4.19 -5.88 7.90
N THR A 135 -2.87 -5.81 7.77
CA THR A 135 -2.04 -4.79 8.42
C THR A 135 -2.01 -3.51 7.59
N LEU A 136 -3.18 -2.89 7.40
CA LEU A 136 -3.42 -1.83 6.43
C LEU A 136 -2.55 -0.57 6.64
N ASN A 137 -2.28 -0.22 7.88
CA ASN A 137 -1.39 0.89 8.23
C ASN A 137 0.05 0.65 7.74
N THR A 138 0.52 -0.60 7.79
CA THR A 138 1.85 -0.96 7.27
C THR A 138 1.88 -1.07 5.74
N VAL A 139 0.73 -1.33 5.10
CA VAL A 139 0.60 -1.22 3.64
C VAL A 139 0.86 0.22 3.21
N VAL A 140 0.22 1.20 3.87
CA VAL A 140 0.38 2.62 3.55
C VAL A 140 1.83 3.09 3.75
N SER A 141 2.46 2.74 4.87
CA SER A 141 3.89 3.05 5.07
C SER A 141 4.79 2.36 4.04
N GLY A 142 4.47 1.13 3.66
CA GLY A 142 5.16 0.41 2.59
C GLY A 142 5.11 1.14 1.25
N PHE A 143 3.96 1.64 0.85
CA PHE A 143 3.85 2.48 -0.34
C PHE A 143 4.76 3.70 -0.28
N MET A 144 4.81 4.39 0.85
CA MET A 144 5.67 5.56 1.03
C MET A 144 7.17 5.20 0.91
N GLU A 145 7.58 4.09 1.53
CA GLU A 145 8.96 3.59 1.49
C GLU A 145 9.38 3.18 0.08
N PHE A 146 8.57 2.33 -0.61
CA PHE A 146 8.88 1.89 -1.97
C PHE A 146 8.86 3.04 -2.97
N THR A 147 7.91 3.97 -2.86
CA THR A 147 7.89 5.17 -3.70
C THR A 147 9.19 5.96 -3.56
N ASN A 148 9.73 6.12 -2.34
CA ASN A 148 10.99 6.83 -2.13
C ASN A 148 12.18 6.11 -2.79
N LYS A 149 12.26 4.78 -2.66
CA LYS A 149 13.32 3.95 -3.27
C LYS A 149 13.24 3.98 -4.80
N ILE A 150 12.04 3.83 -5.36
CA ILE A 150 11.80 3.88 -6.81
C ILE A 150 12.17 5.26 -7.38
N ILE A 151 11.79 6.35 -6.71
CA ILE A 151 12.17 7.71 -7.12
C ILE A 151 13.70 7.90 -7.10
N ALA A 152 14.37 7.38 -6.09
CA ALA A 152 15.82 7.46 -5.99
C ALA A 152 16.50 6.71 -7.16
N GLU A 153 16.05 5.49 -7.43
CA GLU A 153 16.58 4.68 -8.53
C GLU A 153 16.25 5.27 -9.91
N ALA A 154 15.03 5.78 -10.10
CA ALA A 154 14.65 6.47 -11.34
C ALA A 154 15.53 7.70 -11.63
N LYS A 155 15.98 8.42 -10.59
CA LYS A 155 16.95 9.52 -10.74
C LYS A 155 18.32 9.02 -11.17
N ASN A 156 18.79 7.91 -10.60
CA ASN A 156 20.05 7.28 -10.98
C ASN A 156 20.04 6.83 -12.45
N MET A 157 18.92 6.27 -12.90
CA MET A 157 18.72 5.79 -14.27
C MET A 157 18.45 6.92 -15.28
N GLY A 158 18.04 8.11 -14.80
CA GLY A 158 17.56 9.21 -15.65
C GLY A 158 16.17 8.97 -16.26
N GLY A 159 15.46 7.92 -15.84
CA GLY A 159 14.14 7.50 -16.31
C GLY A 159 13.58 6.38 -15.45
N VAL A 160 12.45 5.81 -15.87
CA VAL A 160 11.81 4.67 -15.21
C VAL A 160 11.17 3.76 -16.26
N ASP A 161 11.07 2.49 -16.00
CA ASP A 161 10.35 1.57 -16.89
C ASP A 161 8.84 1.69 -16.70
N ARG A 162 8.10 1.41 -17.77
CA ARG A 162 6.65 1.53 -17.79
C ARG A 162 5.98 0.57 -16.81
N ASP A 163 6.48 -0.67 -16.72
CA ASP A 163 5.92 -1.68 -15.83
C ASP A 163 5.98 -1.26 -14.37
N THR A 164 7.02 -0.53 -13.96
CA THR A 164 7.15 0.00 -12.60
C THR A 164 6.09 1.07 -12.32
N LEU A 165 5.85 2.01 -13.26
CA LEU A 165 4.79 3.02 -13.11
C LEU A 165 3.40 2.37 -13.02
N GLU A 166 3.11 1.44 -13.92
CA GLU A 166 1.83 0.72 -13.95
C GLU A 166 1.62 -0.13 -12.68
N THR A 167 2.65 -0.84 -12.23
CA THR A 167 2.60 -1.60 -10.97
C THR A 167 2.28 -0.72 -9.78
N MET A 168 2.94 0.45 -9.66
CA MET A 168 2.65 1.40 -8.57
C MET A 168 1.19 1.83 -8.58
N ILE A 169 0.63 2.15 -9.75
CA ILE A 169 -0.76 2.61 -9.89
C ILE A 169 -1.73 1.47 -9.56
N ILE A 170 -1.53 0.27 -10.09
CA ILE A 170 -2.40 -0.88 -9.85
C ILE A 170 -2.46 -1.22 -8.35
N LEU A 171 -1.31 -1.32 -7.68
CA LEU A 171 -1.25 -1.64 -6.26
C LEU A 171 -1.90 -0.57 -5.38
N LEU A 172 -1.76 0.71 -5.75
CA LEU A 172 -2.30 1.84 -5.00
C LEU A 172 -3.79 2.08 -5.26
N SER A 173 -4.32 1.62 -6.40
CA SER A 173 -5.69 1.92 -6.86
C SER A 173 -6.81 1.55 -5.87
N PRO A 174 -6.79 0.44 -5.11
CA PRO A 174 -7.84 0.15 -4.14
C PRO A 174 -7.90 1.15 -2.98
N PHE A 175 -6.78 1.79 -2.69
CA PHE A 175 -6.63 2.76 -1.60
C PHE A 175 -7.01 4.18 -2.05
N THR A 176 -6.58 4.56 -3.25
CA THR A 176 -6.71 5.91 -3.81
C THR A 176 -7.23 5.86 -5.26
N PRO A 177 -8.51 5.50 -5.42
CA PRO A 177 -9.08 5.19 -6.73
C PRO A 177 -9.05 6.34 -7.73
N HIS A 178 -9.29 7.59 -7.28
CA HIS A 178 -9.44 8.71 -8.19
C HIS A 178 -8.10 9.13 -8.80
N ILE A 179 -7.07 9.30 -7.96
CA ILE A 179 -5.74 9.66 -8.45
C ILE A 179 -5.14 8.56 -9.34
N CYS A 180 -5.38 7.28 -9.00
CA CYS A 180 -4.86 6.17 -9.76
C CYS A 180 -5.55 6.04 -11.13
N GLU A 181 -6.85 6.25 -11.20
CA GLU A 181 -7.58 6.26 -12.48
C GLU A 181 -7.09 7.37 -13.40
N GLU A 182 -6.90 8.59 -12.87
CA GLU A 182 -6.37 9.71 -13.65
C GLU A 182 -4.95 9.46 -14.13
N LEU A 183 -4.06 8.97 -13.25
CA LEU A 183 -2.68 8.64 -13.63
C LEU A 183 -2.62 7.50 -14.67
N TRP A 184 -3.52 6.53 -14.58
CA TRP A 184 -3.65 5.44 -15.53
C TRP A 184 -4.01 5.94 -16.93
N GLN A 185 -4.95 6.88 -17.02
CA GLN A 185 -5.31 7.55 -18.28
C GLN A 185 -4.17 8.43 -18.81
N ILE A 186 -3.45 9.14 -17.94
CA ILE A 186 -2.26 9.92 -18.29
C ILE A 186 -1.16 9.05 -18.91
N LEU A 187 -1.04 7.79 -18.49
CA LEU A 187 -0.15 6.82 -19.14
C LEU A 187 -0.67 6.29 -20.48
N GLY A 188 -1.85 6.71 -20.92
CA GLY A 188 -2.42 6.40 -22.24
C GLY A 188 -3.37 5.20 -22.29
N HIS A 189 -3.74 4.65 -21.14
CA HIS A 189 -4.74 3.57 -21.07
C HIS A 189 -6.15 4.09 -21.31
N GLN A 190 -6.96 3.33 -22.04
CA GLN A 190 -8.35 3.68 -22.38
C GLN A 190 -9.37 3.05 -21.44
N GLU A 191 -9.03 1.93 -20.83
CA GLU A 191 -9.87 1.23 -19.88
C GLU A 191 -9.47 1.58 -18.44
N SER A 192 -10.43 1.40 -17.52
CA SER A 192 -10.20 1.67 -16.10
C SER A 192 -9.10 0.79 -15.51
N VAL A 193 -8.30 1.34 -14.59
CA VAL A 193 -7.28 0.61 -13.84
C VAL A 193 -7.88 -0.60 -13.12
N PHE A 194 -9.14 -0.54 -12.70
CA PHE A 194 -9.83 -1.63 -12.00
C PHE A 194 -10.18 -2.84 -12.85
N LYS A 195 -9.97 -2.78 -14.18
CA LYS A 195 -10.08 -3.95 -15.04
C LYS A 195 -8.81 -4.79 -15.09
N ASN A 196 -7.73 -4.32 -14.51
CA ASN A 196 -6.47 -5.05 -14.46
C ASN A 196 -6.46 -6.07 -13.33
N SER A 197 -5.77 -7.19 -13.55
CA SER A 197 -5.48 -8.15 -12.50
C SER A 197 -4.45 -7.57 -11.52
N TRP A 198 -4.48 -8.07 -10.27
CA TRP A 198 -3.46 -7.77 -9.29
C TRP A 198 -2.07 -8.20 -9.79
N CYS A 199 -1.05 -7.41 -9.47
CA CYS A 199 0.30 -7.67 -9.92
C CYS A 199 0.86 -8.96 -9.30
N SER A 200 1.62 -9.73 -10.09
CA SER A 200 2.37 -10.89 -9.61
C SER A 200 3.83 -10.53 -9.32
N TYR A 201 4.48 -11.32 -8.47
CA TYR A 201 5.90 -11.20 -8.16
C TYR A 201 6.65 -12.49 -8.46
N ASP A 202 7.95 -12.38 -8.62
CA ASP A 202 8.88 -13.49 -8.82
C ASP A 202 9.93 -13.42 -7.72
N GLU A 203 10.01 -14.47 -6.88
CA GLU A 203 10.92 -14.52 -5.74
C GLU A 203 12.39 -14.49 -6.15
N GLU A 204 12.74 -15.06 -7.29
CA GLU A 204 14.11 -15.04 -7.80
C GLU A 204 14.58 -13.61 -8.13
N LYS A 205 13.65 -12.77 -8.63
CA LYS A 205 13.94 -11.37 -8.93
C LYS A 205 14.03 -10.46 -7.71
N MET A 206 13.63 -10.97 -6.54
CA MET A 206 13.74 -10.22 -5.27
C MET A 206 15.09 -10.44 -4.58
N LYS A 207 15.88 -11.44 -5.01
CA LYS A 207 17.17 -11.77 -4.40
C LYS A 207 18.19 -10.66 -4.66
N ASP A 208 19.00 -10.40 -3.64
CA ASP A 208 20.13 -9.50 -3.81
C ASP A 208 21.21 -10.21 -4.63
N SER A 209 21.58 -9.65 -5.76
CA SER A 209 22.71 -10.15 -6.56
C SER A 209 24.04 -9.85 -5.90
N ARG A 210 24.09 -8.87 -4.98
CA ARG A 210 25.27 -8.45 -4.25
C ARG A 210 25.03 -8.36 -2.75
N VAL A 211 26.00 -8.78 -1.98
CA VAL A 211 26.04 -8.62 -0.50
C VAL A 211 27.24 -7.77 -0.13
N GLU A 212 27.06 -6.91 0.85
CA GLU A 212 28.13 -6.10 1.41
C GLU A 212 28.77 -6.85 2.59
N ILE A 213 30.03 -7.25 2.43
CA ILE A 213 30.78 -7.91 3.49
C ILE A 213 31.65 -6.87 4.22
N ALA A 214 31.55 -6.88 5.55
CA ALA A 214 32.43 -6.05 6.39
C ALA A 214 33.85 -6.64 6.45
N LEU A 215 34.83 -5.88 6.00
CA LEU A 215 36.25 -6.23 6.12
C LEU A 215 36.76 -5.87 7.52
N GLN A 216 37.21 -6.88 8.23
CA GLN A 216 37.71 -6.71 9.61
C GLN A 216 39.20 -7.09 9.72
N ILE A 217 39.95 -6.25 10.41
CA ILE A 217 41.34 -6.54 10.83
C ILE A 217 41.38 -6.51 12.35
N ASN A 218 41.77 -7.64 12.96
CA ASN A 218 41.81 -7.81 14.42
C ASN A 218 40.48 -7.44 15.11
N GLY A 219 39.33 -7.86 14.50
CA GLY A 219 37.98 -7.63 15.03
C GLY A 219 37.46 -6.19 14.87
N LYS A 220 38.20 -5.30 14.22
CA LYS A 220 37.75 -3.93 13.91
C LYS A 220 37.40 -3.80 12.42
N VAL A 221 36.18 -3.32 12.14
CA VAL A 221 35.76 -3.03 10.76
C VAL A 221 36.63 -1.94 10.17
N LYS A 222 37.23 -2.19 9.00
CA LYS A 222 38.10 -1.29 8.25
C LYS A 222 37.51 -0.79 6.94
N GLY A 223 36.52 -1.49 6.46
CA GLY A 223 35.81 -1.16 5.22
C GLY A 223 34.70 -2.17 4.93
N SER A 224 33.98 -1.97 3.85
CA SER A 224 33.05 -2.94 3.28
C SER A 224 33.40 -3.22 1.82
N LEU A 225 33.08 -4.41 1.36
CA LEU A 225 33.26 -4.85 -0.01
C LEU A 225 31.94 -5.43 -0.52
N ALA A 226 31.43 -4.88 -1.61
CA ALA A 226 30.25 -5.44 -2.29
C ALA A 226 30.70 -6.60 -3.20
N ILE A 227 30.22 -7.81 -2.92
CA ILE A 227 30.50 -9.01 -3.71
C ILE A 227 29.19 -9.61 -4.24
N ASN A 228 29.26 -10.36 -5.33
CA ASN A 228 28.11 -11.16 -5.77
C ASN A 228 27.86 -12.31 -4.77
N VAL A 229 26.59 -12.64 -4.56
CA VAL A 229 26.16 -13.67 -3.59
C VAL A 229 26.86 -15.02 -3.85
N ASP A 230 27.15 -15.34 -5.12
CA ASP A 230 27.78 -16.58 -5.55
C ASP A 230 29.31 -16.50 -5.63
N THR A 231 29.96 -15.42 -5.16
CA THR A 231 31.41 -15.26 -5.21
C THR A 231 32.09 -16.23 -4.25
N ASN A 232 33.00 -17.03 -4.76
CA ASN A 232 33.79 -17.98 -3.96
C ASN A 232 34.76 -17.24 -3.03
N LYS A 233 35.02 -17.86 -1.86
CA LYS A 233 35.93 -17.30 -0.85
C LYS A 233 37.31 -16.95 -1.40
N ASP A 234 37.83 -17.73 -2.36
CA ASP A 234 39.14 -17.55 -2.97
C ASP A 234 39.19 -16.37 -3.97
N GLU A 235 38.05 -15.87 -4.42
CA GLU A 235 37.94 -14.68 -5.28
C GLU A 235 37.82 -13.39 -4.46
N VAL A 236 37.57 -13.50 -3.16
CA VAL A 236 37.38 -12.35 -2.22
C VAL A 236 38.65 -12.04 -1.46
N LEU A 237 39.59 -12.98 -1.39
CA LEU A 237 40.88 -12.88 -0.68
C LEU A 237 42.02 -12.55 -1.65
#